data_5c82121807aff34ee938e89a7609c82d
#
_entry.id   5c82121807aff34ee938e89a7609c82d
#
_cell.length_a   1.000
_cell.length_b   1.000
_cell.length_c   1.000
_cell.angle_alpha   90.00
_cell.angle_beta   90.00
_cell.angle_gamma   90.00
#
_symmetry.space_group_name_H-M   'P 1'
#
loop_
_entity.id
_entity.type
_entity.pdbx_description
1 polymer ?
#
loop_
_entity_poly.entity_id
_entity_poly.type
_entity_poly.pdbx_seq_one_letter_code
_entity_poly.pdbx_strand_id
1 'polypeptide(L)'
;TMEQYAAMGANRISVSIYSYSYDMDGNPISKDYFSDLYKYCSGLKDYVLGVTPNGQANATVVYGTKSTANMEWKYDDQWNVVSGPPTQYYGSDQYSVCNNLTIAKGRDLAWLDSEKYNQVCVLGAQAARVFFGSANPIGQVLQVNGNKFEVVGVYAARVEPDTPSAYQTDNMIVYPYTATRLLGGQTPTDFLVKAKDDDSMTNAITEI
;
A
#
# COMPACT_ATOMS: atom_id res chain seq x y z
N THR A 1 22.84 -12.82 5.08
CA THR A 1 23.42 -13.04 3.74
C THR A 1 22.73 -12.10 2.75
N MET A 2 23.35 -11.83 1.58
CA MET A 2 22.80 -10.98 0.50
C MET A 2 21.40 -11.46 0.05
N GLU A 3 21.14 -12.77 0.04
CA GLU A 3 19.82 -13.33 -0.27
C GLU A 3 18.75 -12.94 0.76
N GLN A 4 19.09 -12.78 2.04
CA GLN A 4 18.15 -12.27 3.05
C GLN A 4 17.85 -10.79 2.87
N TYR A 5 18.83 -9.99 2.46
CA TYR A 5 18.63 -8.58 2.11
C TYR A 5 17.77 -8.42 0.84
N ALA A 6 17.99 -9.26 -0.17
CA ALA A 6 17.15 -9.27 -1.37
C ALA A 6 15.69 -9.66 -1.06
N ALA A 7 15.49 -10.66 -0.19
CA ALA A 7 14.16 -11.05 0.29
C ALA A 7 13.48 -9.94 1.12
N MET A 8 14.25 -9.11 1.80
CA MET A 8 13.78 -7.94 2.55
C MET A 8 13.52 -6.71 1.67
N GLY A 9 13.76 -6.78 0.37
CA GLY A 9 13.49 -5.69 -0.57
C GLY A 9 14.65 -4.72 -0.76
N ALA A 10 15.88 -5.22 -0.77
CA ALA A 10 17.10 -4.41 -0.99
C ALA A 10 17.10 -3.64 -2.31
N ASN A 11 16.36 -4.12 -3.33
CA ASN A 11 16.30 -3.51 -4.67
C ASN A 11 15.20 -2.44 -4.77
N ARG A 12 14.97 -1.67 -3.72
CA ARG A 12 13.96 -0.61 -3.68
C ARG A 12 14.60 0.76 -3.69
N ILE A 13 14.14 1.61 -4.59
CA ILE A 13 14.56 3.00 -4.74
C ILE A 13 13.41 3.88 -4.28
N SER A 14 13.67 4.76 -3.32
CA SER A 14 12.70 5.78 -2.90
C SER A 14 12.88 7.01 -3.77
N VAL A 15 11.80 7.47 -4.38
CA VAL A 15 11.77 8.67 -5.21
C VAL A 15 10.81 9.66 -4.57
N SER A 16 11.27 10.88 -4.29
CA SER A 16 10.45 11.96 -3.78
C SER A 16 10.44 13.12 -4.75
N ILE A 17 9.25 13.60 -5.11
CA ILE A 17 9.09 14.72 -6.01
C ILE A 17 8.60 15.93 -5.20
N TYR A 18 9.43 16.93 -5.10
CA TYR A 18 9.09 18.20 -4.46
C TYR A 18 8.80 19.25 -5.54
N SER A 19 7.53 19.61 -5.69
CA SER A 19 7.15 20.72 -6.58
C SER A 19 6.30 21.71 -5.80
N TYR A 20 6.76 22.94 -5.79
CA TYR A 20 6.07 24.08 -5.20
C TYR A 20 5.47 24.92 -6.34
N SER A 21 4.42 24.42 -6.97
CA SER A 21 3.65 25.21 -7.94
C SER A 21 2.42 25.78 -7.23
N TYR A 22 2.19 27.06 -7.41
CA TYR A 22 1.02 27.76 -6.87
C TYR A 22 0.19 28.33 -8.02
N ASP A 23 -1.12 28.36 -7.85
CA ASP A 23 -2.01 29.07 -8.78
C ASP A 23 -1.90 30.60 -8.60
N MET A 24 -2.65 31.34 -9.40
CA MET A 24 -2.63 32.83 -9.32
C MET A 24 -3.17 33.36 -7.99
N ASP A 25 -3.92 32.54 -7.24
CA ASP A 25 -4.51 32.88 -5.94
C ASP A 25 -3.62 32.43 -4.77
N GLY A 26 -2.45 31.83 -5.06
CA GLY A 26 -1.47 31.37 -4.06
C GLY A 26 -1.80 30.01 -3.44
N ASN A 27 -2.72 29.23 -4.02
CA ASN A 27 -3.01 27.89 -3.56
C ASN A 27 -2.04 26.87 -4.19
N PRO A 28 -1.58 25.86 -3.47
CA PRO A 28 -0.70 24.84 -4.02
C PRO A 28 -1.42 24.03 -5.11
N ILE A 29 -0.79 23.94 -6.28
CA ILE A 29 -1.28 23.11 -7.38
C ILE A 29 -0.89 21.66 -7.09
N SER A 30 -1.90 20.81 -6.88
CA SER A 30 -1.70 19.36 -6.76
C SER A 30 -1.64 18.74 -8.16
N LYS A 31 -0.49 18.17 -8.53
CA LYS A 31 -0.31 17.42 -9.78
C LYS A 31 -0.12 15.94 -9.49
N ASP A 32 -0.75 15.09 -10.29
CA ASP A 32 -0.50 13.64 -10.26
C ASP A 32 0.79 13.30 -11.01
N TYR A 33 1.90 13.31 -10.27
CA TYR A 33 3.20 12.92 -10.80
C TYR A 33 3.34 11.41 -10.97
N PHE A 34 2.49 10.61 -10.29
CA PHE A 34 2.59 9.16 -10.35
C PHE A 34 2.32 8.63 -11.76
N SER A 35 1.31 9.17 -12.44
CA SER A 35 0.99 8.75 -13.81
C SER A 35 2.16 8.95 -14.78
N ASP A 36 2.89 10.05 -14.65
CA ASP A 36 4.05 10.33 -15.48
C ASP A 36 5.21 9.38 -15.13
N LEU A 37 5.50 9.19 -13.83
CA LEU A 37 6.54 8.26 -13.36
C LEU A 37 6.22 6.80 -13.75
N TYR A 38 4.96 6.39 -13.64
CA TYR A 38 4.51 5.06 -14.04
C TYR A 38 4.76 4.78 -15.51
N LYS A 39 4.41 5.73 -16.39
CA LYS A 39 4.66 5.63 -17.83
C LYS A 39 6.14 5.56 -18.13
N TYR A 40 6.93 6.40 -17.48
CA TYR A 40 8.38 6.42 -17.65
C TYR A 40 9.01 5.10 -17.23
N CYS A 41 8.72 4.62 -16.02
CA CYS A 41 9.21 3.34 -15.50
C CYS A 41 8.75 2.15 -16.35
N SER A 42 7.56 2.22 -16.96
CA SER A 42 7.08 1.20 -17.89
C SER A 42 7.93 1.07 -19.15
N GLY A 43 8.70 2.09 -19.51
CA GLY A 43 9.71 2.05 -20.56
C GLY A 43 11.04 1.41 -20.14
N LEU A 44 11.31 1.32 -18.83
CA LEU A 44 12.57 0.83 -18.26
C LEU A 44 12.49 -0.64 -17.83
N LYS A 45 11.83 -1.49 -18.62
CA LYS A 45 11.56 -2.91 -18.29
C LYS A 45 12.81 -3.77 -18.05
N ASP A 46 13.94 -3.33 -18.55
CA ASP A 46 15.21 -4.04 -18.36
C ASP A 46 15.77 -3.82 -16.95
N TYR A 47 15.38 -2.73 -16.27
CA TYR A 47 15.91 -2.30 -14.98
C TYR A 47 14.86 -2.24 -13.88
N VAL A 48 13.57 -1.99 -14.20
CA VAL A 48 12.49 -1.75 -13.26
C VAL A 48 11.42 -2.83 -13.36
N LEU A 49 11.06 -3.42 -12.21
CA LEU A 49 9.98 -4.40 -12.09
C LEU A 49 8.64 -3.72 -11.80
N GLY A 50 8.66 -2.59 -11.10
CA GLY A 50 7.43 -1.91 -10.73
C GLY A 50 7.65 -0.59 -10.02
N VAL A 51 6.60 0.21 -9.97
CA VAL A 51 6.55 1.49 -9.27
C VAL A 51 5.19 1.67 -8.59
N THR A 52 5.20 2.18 -7.38
CA THR A 52 3.99 2.43 -6.60
C THR A 52 4.13 3.71 -5.79
N PRO A 53 3.04 4.42 -5.52
CA PRO A 53 3.03 5.42 -4.47
C PRO A 53 3.42 4.81 -3.12
N ASN A 54 4.07 5.60 -2.29
CA ASN A 54 4.52 5.22 -0.95
C ASN A 54 3.88 6.15 0.09
N GLY A 55 2.56 6.19 0.11
CA GLY A 55 1.77 7.01 1.01
C GLY A 55 0.96 6.19 1.99
N GLN A 56 0.60 6.80 3.12
CA GLN A 56 -0.28 6.20 4.13
C GLN A 56 -1.61 6.94 4.20
N ALA A 57 -2.69 6.18 4.43
CA ALA A 57 -3.99 6.70 4.79
C ALA A 57 -4.19 6.62 6.30
N ASN A 58 -4.96 7.56 6.83
CA ASN A 58 -5.38 7.56 8.23
C ASN A 58 -6.91 7.67 8.29
N ALA A 59 -7.59 6.60 7.93
CA ALA A 59 -9.04 6.53 7.89
C ALA A 59 -9.60 5.63 8.99
N THR A 60 -10.79 5.95 9.45
CA THR A 60 -11.55 5.04 10.32
C THR A 60 -12.20 3.95 9.46
N VAL A 61 -11.83 2.70 9.73
CA VAL A 61 -12.35 1.51 9.03
C VAL A 61 -13.33 0.77 9.93
N VAL A 62 -14.51 0.48 9.41
CA VAL A 62 -15.58 -0.19 10.14
C VAL A 62 -16.10 -1.38 9.37
N TYR A 63 -16.28 -2.50 10.07
CA TYR A 63 -17.03 -3.68 9.59
C TYR A 63 -17.88 -4.26 10.72
N GLY A 64 -19.20 -4.21 10.57
CA GLY A 64 -20.12 -4.61 11.62
C GLY A 64 -19.91 -3.79 12.90
N THR A 65 -19.58 -4.46 13.99
CA THR A 65 -19.30 -3.82 15.30
C THR A 65 -17.81 -3.48 15.47
N LYS A 66 -16.94 -3.89 14.56
CA LYS A 66 -15.50 -3.65 14.63
C LYS A 66 -15.15 -2.32 13.98
N SER A 67 -14.40 -1.49 14.68
CA SER A 67 -13.95 -0.18 14.22
C SER A 67 -12.50 0.05 14.62
N THR A 68 -11.67 0.54 13.69
CA THR A 68 -10.28 0.93 14.00
C THR A 68 -10.19 2.04 15.04
N ALA A 69 -11.22 2.88 15.16
CA ALA A 69 -11.28 3.92 16.19
C ALA A 69 -11.33 3.35 17.63
N ASN A 70 -11.77 2.09 17.78
CA ASN A 70 -11.86 1.40 19.07
C ASN A 70 -10.73 0.38 19.27
N MET A 71 -9.80 0.25 18.31
CA MET A 71 -8.64 -0.63 18.41
C MET A 71 -7.49 0.13 19.04
N GLU A 72 -7.00 -0.38 20.17
CA GLU A 72 -5.87 0.19 20.89
C GLU A 72 -4.57 -0.50 20.47
N TRP A 73 -3.50 0.29 20.35
CA TRP A 73 -2.16 -0.25 20.21
C TRP A 73 -1.73 -0.89 21.51
N LYS A 74 -1.32 -2.15 21.44
CA LYS A 74 -0.74 -2.88 22.58
C LYS A 74 0.71 -3.23 22.28
N TYR A 75 1.54 -3.10 23.29
CA TYR A 75 2.98 -3.32 23.20
C TYR A 75 3.41 -4.36 24.24
N ASP A 76 4.45 -5.10 23.95
CA ASP A 76 5.14 -5.93 24.93
C ASP A 76 6.12 -5.11 25.80
N ASP A 77 6.81 -5.79 26.70
CA ASP A 77 7.79 -5.15 27.61
C ASP A 77 9.01 -4.56 26.86
N GLN A 78 9.24 -4.96 25.61
CA GLN A 78 10.27 -4.43 24.72
C GLN A 78 9.74 -3.37 23.73
N TRP A 79 8.53 -2.88 23.94
CA TRP A 79 7.85 -1.90 23.08
C TRP A 79 7.58 -2.38 21.63
N ASN A 80 7.53 -3.69 21.42
CA ASN A 80 7.07 -4.21 20.12
C ASN A 80 5.54 -4.22 20.07
N VAL A 81 4.98 -3.88 18.90
CA VAL A 81 3.55 -3.96 18.68
C VAL A 81 3.10 -5.43 18.74
N VAL A 82 2.17 -5.73 19.64
CA VAL A 82 1.56 -7.07 19.77
C VAL A 82 0.12 -7.13 19.29
N SER A 83 -0.54 -5.97 19.19
CA SER A 83 -1.90 -5.83 18.63
C SER A 83 -2.15 -4.36 18.31
N GLY A 84 -3.05 -4.09 17.36
CA GLY A 84 -3.44 -2.74 17.00
C GLY A 84 -4.29 -2.67 15.73
N PRO A 85 -4.72 -1.46 15.34
CA PRO A 85 -5.40 -1.27 14.08
C PRO A 85 -4.49 -1.54 12.88
N PRO A 86 -5.06 -1.93 11.72
CA PRO A 86 -4.29 -2.10 10.49
C PRO A 86 -3.64 -0.80 10.03
N THR A 87 -2.41 -0.88 9.56
CA THR A 87 -1.78 0.23 8.83
C THR A 87 -2.38 0.32 7.42
N GLN A 88 -2.65 1.52 6.96
CA GLN A 88 -3.35 1.77 5.71
C GLN A 88 -2.42 2.44 4.71
N TYR A 89 -2.38 1.93 3.48
CA TYR A 89 -1.48 2.40 2.43
C TYR A 89 -2.23 2.73 1.15
N TYR A 90 -1.70 3.69 0.42
CA TYR A 90 -2.06 3.98 -0.97
C TYR A 90 -1.09 3.26 -1.90
N GLY A 91 -1.60 2.52 -2.87
CA GLY A 91 -0.79 1.75 -3.79
C GLY A 91 -1.29 1.79 -5.22
N SER A 92 -0.43 1.36 -6.14
CA SER A 92 -0.78 1.04 -7.53
C SER A 92 -1.03 -0.46 -7.68
N ASP A 93 -1.34 -0.88 -8.90
CA ASP A 93 -1.36 -2.29 -9.32
C ASP A 93 -0.03 -3.02 -9.13
N GLN A 94 1.08 -2.27 -8.93
CA GLN A 94 2.42 -2.81 -8.71
C GLN A 94 2.85 -2.74 -7.24
N TYR A 95 1.95 -2.41 -6.33
CA TYR A 95 2.24 -2.34 -4.90
C TYR A 95 2.79 -3.66 -4.37
N SER A 96 2.16 -4.77 -4.74
CA SER A 96 2.58 -6.11 -4.31
C SER A 96 3.98 -6.47 -4.82
N VAL A 97 4.27 -6.17 -6.08
CA VAL A 97 5.61 -6.37 -6.68
C VAL A 97 6.68 -5.58 -5.92
N CYS A 98 6.41 -4.29 -5.67
CA CYS A 98 7.34 -3.43 -4.95
C CYS A 98 7.58 -3.85 -3.50
N ASN A 99 6.61 -4.52 -2.87
CA ASN A 99 6.66 -4.91 -1.47
C ASN A 99 6.81 -6.43 -1.25
N ASN A 100 7.11 -7.21 -2.29
CA ASN A 100 7.27 -8.66 -2.24
C ASN A 100 6.06 -9.37 -1.60
N LEU A 101 4.87 -8.96 -2.00
CA LEU A 101 3.60 -9.54 -1.57
C LEU A 101 3.03 -10.43 -2.67
N THR A 102 2.32 -11.47 -2.28
CA THR A 102 1.59 -12.36 -3.20
C THR A 102 0.12 -12.44 -2.77
N ILE A 103 -0.77 -12.63 -3.73
CA ILE A 103 -2.20 -12.80 -3.45
C ILE A 103 -2.47 -14.25 -3.03
N ALA A 104 -3.16 -14.43 -1.89
CA ALA A 104 -3.66 -15.72 -1.42
C ALA A 104 -5.11 -15.96 -1.81
N LYS A 105 -5.93 -14.91 -1.84
CA LYS A 105 -7.36 -14.99 -2.20
C LYS A 105 -7.77 -13.78 -3.02
N GLY A 106 -8.68 -13.99 -3.97
CA GLY A 106 -9.20 -12.92 -4.81
C GLY A 106 -8.17 -12.41 -5.81
N ARG A 107 -8.10 -11.10 -6.01
CA ARG A 107 -7.19 -10.43 -6.95
C ARG A 107 -6.43 -9.28 -6.29
N ASP A 108 -5.34 -8.90 -6.90
CA ASP A 108 -4.61 -7.68 -6.56
C ASP A 108 -5.30 -6.42 -7.09
N LEU A 109 -4.79 -5.25 -6.70
CA LEU A 109 -5.15 -4.00 -7.35
C LEU A 109 -4.79 -4.08 -8.83
N ALA A 110 -5.66 -3.53 -9.67
CA ALA A 110 -5.41 -3.37 -11.09
C ALA A 110 -5.23 -1.87 -11.41
N TRP A 111 -4.49 -1.55 -12.46
CA TRP A 111 -4.37 -0.16 -12.94
C TRP A 111 -5.74 0.50 -13.12
N LEU A 112 -6.71 -0.27 -13.62
CA LEU A 112 -8.07 0.19 -13.83
C LEU A 112 -8.77 0.63 -12.54
N ASP A 113 -8.40 0.07 -11.38
CA ASP A 113 -8.98 0.49 -10.10
C ASP A 113 -8.59 1.93 -9.76
N SER A 114 -7.36 2.32 -10.09
CA SER A 114 -6.93 3.71 -9.94
C SER A 114 -7.52 4.61 -11.02
N GLU A 115 -7.49 4.19 -12.26
CA GLU A 115 -7.99 4.96 -13.40
C GLU A 115 -9.49 5.27 -13.31
N LYS A 116 -10.30 4.32 -12.84
CA LYS A 116 -11.75 4.44 -12.68
C LYS A 116 -12.17 4.89 -11.29
N TYR A 117 -11.22 5.17 -10.40
CA TYR A 117 -11.50 5.53 -9.00
C TYR A 117 -12.36 4.49 -8.27
N ASN A 118 -12.13 3.20 -8.54
CA ASN A 118 -12.87 2.13 -7.92
C ASN A 118 -12.63 2.13 -6.40
N GLN A 119 -13.72 2.00 -5.64
CA GLN A 119 -13.66 1.88 -4.19
C GLN A 119 -13.44 0.42 -3.80
N VAL A 120 -12.22 -0.02 -3.93
CA VAL A 120 -11.77 -1.38 -3.62
C VAL A 120 -10.57 -1.35 -2.69
N CYS A 121 -10.32 -2.45 -1.98
CA CYS A 121 -9.12 -2.61 -1.17
C CYS A 121 -8.62 -4.05 -1.18
N VAL A 122 -7.33 -4.20 -0.89
CA VAL A 122 -6.68 -5.49 -0.65
C VAL A 122 -6.20 -5.51 0.80
N LEU A 123 -6.45 -6.61 1.49
CA LEU A 123 -6.09 -6.77 2.91
C LEU A 123 -4.82 -7.61 3.06
N GLY A 124 -4.01 -7.28 4.03
CA GLY A 124 -3.02 -8.23 4.56
C GLY A 124 -3.70 -9.37 5.32
N ALA A 125 -3.03 -10.48 5.44
CA ALA A 125 -3.59 -11.69 6.07
C ALA A 125 -4.09 -11.42 7.50
N GLN A 126 -3.33 -10.66 8.30
CA GLN A 126 -3.72 -10.33 9.67
C GLN A 126 -4.90 -9.36 9.72
N ALA A 127 -4.94 -8.36 8.84
CA ALA A 127 -6.08 -7.43 8.77
C ALA A 127 -7.38 -8.16 8.38
N ALA A 128 -7.31 -9.12 7.46
CA ALA A 128 -8.45 -9.97 7.13
C ALA A 128 -8.96 -10.75 8.34
N ARG A 129 -8.06 -11.30 9.17
CA ARG A 129 -8.43 -11.98 10.41
C ARG A 129 -9.02 -11.04 11.45
N VAL A 130 -8.47 -9.85 11.59
CA VAL A 130 -8.96 -8.82 12.53
C VAL A 130 -10.42 -8.47 12.24
N PHE A 131 -10.79 -8.23 10.98
CA PHE A 131 -12.17 -7.85 10.61
C PHE A 131 -13.10 -9.06 10.46
N PHE A 132 -12.67 -10.13 9.82
CA PHE A 132 -13.53 -11.23 9.34
C PHE A 132 -13.34 -12.54 10.11
N GLY A 133 -12.27 -12.69 10.91
CA GLY A 133 -11.96 -13.94 11.58
C GLY A 133 -11.65 -15.04 10.55
N SER A 134 -12.43 -16.11 10.57
CA SER A 134 -12.34 -17.22 9.60
C SER A 134 -13.25 -17.07 8.38
N ALA A 135 -14.12 -16.05 8.36
CA ALA A 135 -15.04 -15.83 7.25
C ALA A 135 -14.28 -15.37 5.98
N ASN A 136 -14.87 -15.63 4.80
CA ASN A 136 -14.30 -15.17 3.55
C ASN A 136 -14.49 -13.66 3.40
N PRO A 137 -13.40 -12.87 3.30
CA PRO A 137 -13.49 -11.42 3.18
C PRO A 137 -13.79 -10.95 1.75
N ILE A 138 -13.58 -11.78 0.72
CA ILE A 138 -13.73 -11.36 -0.67
C ILE A 138 -15.18 -11.01 -0.99
N GLY A 139 -15.38 -9.83 -1.58
CA GLY A 139 -16.70 -9.28 -1.89
C GLY A 139 -17.39 -8.61 -0.71
N GLN A 140 -16.80 -8.67 0.49
CA GLN A 140 -17.33 -7.95 1.65
C GLN A 140 -17.00 -6.45 1.54
N VAL A 141 -17.78 -5.62 2.19
CA VAL A 141 -17.65 -4.16 2.12
C VAL A 141 -17.23 -3.61 3.48
N LEU A 142 -16.11 -2.89 3.48
CA LEU A 142 -15.67 -2.08 4.60
C LEU A 142 -16.19 -0.65 4.45
N GLN A 143 -16.54 -0.03 5.56
CA GLN A 143 -16.81 1.41 5.63
C GLN A 143 -15.50 2.12 5.99
N VAL A 144 -14.99 2.97 5.10
CA VAL A 144 -13.73 3.70 5.28
C VAL A 144 -14.03 5.19 5.25
N ASN A 145 -13.95 5.87 6.38
CA ASN A 145 -14.46 7.24 6.55
C ASN A 145 -15.89 7.43 6.00
N GLY A 146 -16.77 6.42 6.21
CA GLY A 146 -18.14 6.43 5.70
C GLY A 146 -18.30 6.03 4.22
N ASN A 147 -17.22 5.87 3.47
CA ASN A 147 -17.27 5.39 2.09
C ASN A 147 -17.19 3.87 2.03
N LYS A 148 -17.89 3.26 1.08
CA LYS A 148 -17.93 1.80 0.91
C LYS A 148 -16.74 1.35 0.06
N PHE A 149 -15.89 0.46 0.61
CA PHE A 149 -14.79 -0.17 -0.12
C PHE A 149 -14.99 -1.68 -0.14
N GLU A 150 -15.01 -2.27 -1.33
CA GLU A 150 -15.11 -3.71 -1.50
C GLU A 150 -13.74 -4.37 -1.33
N VAL A 151 -13.69 -5.44 -0.56
CA VAL A 151 -12.49 -6.27 -0.42
C VAL A 151 -12.36 -7.17 -1.64
N VAL A 152 -11.37 -6.93 -2.49
CA VAL A 152 -11.15 -7.68 -3.74
C VAL A 152 -10.04 -8.71 -3.63
N GLY A 153 -9.16 -8.59 -2.64
CA GLY A 153 -8.06 -9.53 -2.44
C GLY A 153 -7.55 -9.59 -1.02
N VAL A 154 -6.81 -10.66 -0.74
CA VAL A 154 -6.06 -10.85 0.51
C VAL A 154 -4.66 -11.32 0.16
N TYR A 155 -3.65 -10.65 0.68
CA TYR A 155 -2.26 -11.07 0.57
C TYR A 155 -1.99 -12.31 1.41
N ALA A 156 -1.07 -13.14 0.94
CA ALA A 156 -0.59 -14.30 1.67
C ALA A 156 0.09 -13.87 2.98
N ALA A 157 -0.12 -14.66 4.02
CA ALA A 157 0.59 -14.47 5.28
C ALA A 157 2.09 -14.70 5.07
N ARG A 158 2.91 -13.77 5.56
CA ARG A 158 4.37 -13.86 5.54
C ARG A 158 4.92 -14.47 6.83
N VAL A 159 4.13 -14.43 7.88
CA VAL A 159 4.45 -14.94 9.22
C VAL A 159 3.25 -15.65 9.81
N GLU A 160 3.45 -16.36 10.90
CA GLU A 160 2.37 -17.05 11.62
C GLU A 160 1.28 -16.07 12.06
N PRO A 161 0.00 -16.32 11.74
CA PRO A 161 -1.12 -15.45 12.10
C PRO A 161 -1.29 -15.28 13.61
N ASP A 162 -1.90 -14.14 14.00
CA ASP A 162 -2.22 -13.78 15.39
C ASP A 162 -0.98 -13.68 16.32
N THR A 163 0.19 -13.52 15.72
CA THR A 163 1.45 -13.24 16.45
C THR A 163 1.79 -11.74 16.42
N PRO A 164 2.64 -11.26 17.32
CA PRO A 164 3.17 -9.89 17.24
C PRO A 164 3.76 -9.55 15.87
N SER A 165 4.51 -10.48 15.26
CA SER A 165 5.07 -10.31 13.92
C SER A 165 3.99 -10.12 12.86
N ALA A 166 2.85 -10.82 12.96
CA ALA A 166 1.73 -10.67 12.02
C ALA A 166 1.10 -9.26 12.13
N TYR A 167 0.97 -8.72 13.33
CA TYR A 167 0.49 -7.34 13.52
C TYR A 167 1.46 -6.30 12.99
N GLN A 168 2.75 -6.56 12.97
CA GLN A 168 3.77 -5.67 12.42
C GLN A 168 3.88 -5.75 10.90
N THR A 169 3.65 -6.93 10.29
CA THR A 169 3.95 -7.17 8.88
C THR A 169 2.71 -7.35 8.00
N ASP A 170 1.69 -8.06 8.49
CA ASP A 170 0.54 -8.51 7.69
C ASP A 170 -0.77 -7.82 8.07
N ASN A 171 -0.72 -6.91 9.05
CA ASN A 171 -1.88 -6.12 9.48
C ASN A 171 -1.96 -4.82 8.69
N MET A 172 -2.37 -4.91 7.42
CA MET A 172 -2.42 -3.78 6.51
C MET A 172 -3.66 -3.78 5.63
N ILE A 173 -4.01 -2.60 5.13
CA ILE A 173 -5.03 -2.37 4.10
C ILE A 173 -4.39 -1.53 3.00
N VAL A 174 -4.56 -1.93 1.75
CA VAL A 174 -4.03 -1.20 0.59
C VAL A 174 -5.19 -0.74 -0.29
N TYR A 175 -5.25 0.57 -0.53
CA TYR A 175 -6.23 1.20 -1.43
C TYR A 175 -5.57 1.64 -2.72
N PRO A 176 -6.30 1.72 -3.85
CA PRO A 176 -5.82 2.46 -5.01
C PRO A 176 -5.43 3.89 -4.61
N TYR A 177 -4.31 4.39 -5.09
CA TYR A 177 -3.79 5.70 -4.66
C TYR A 177 -4.78 6.86 -4.93
N THR A 178 -5.66 6.71 -5.90
CA THR A 178 -6.70 7.69 -6.21
C THR A 178 -7.79 7.78 -5.14
N ALA A 179 -7.83 6.85 -4.17
CA ALA A 179 -8.71 6.90 -3.01
C ALA A 179 -8.39 8.08 -2.08
N THR A 180 -7.24 8.75 -2.22
CA THR A 180 -6.93 10.01 -1.52
C THR A 180 -8.04 11.05 -1.66
N ARG A 181 -8.76 11.06 -2.78
CA ARG A 181 -9.91 11.95 -3.02
C ARG A 181 -11.06 11.77 -2.03
N LEU A 182 -11.24 10.54 -1.51
CA LEU A 182 -12.32 10.20 -0.59
C LEU A 182 -11.86 10.14 0.87
N LEU A 183 -10.62 9.71 1.08
CA LEU A 183 -10.11 9.43 2.42
C LEU A 183 -9.38 10.62 3.04
N GLY A 184 -9.24 11.70 2.28
CA GLY A 184 -8.42 12.84 2.65
C GLY A 184 -6.93 12.53 2.48
N GLY A 185 -6.18 13.48 2.08
CA GLY A 185 -4.76 13.34 1.82
C GLY A 185 -4.38 14.15 0.58
N GLN A 186 -3.09 14.36 0.45
CA GLN A 186 -2.53 15.01 -0.74
C GLN A 186 -2.21 13.94 -1.79
N THR A 187 -2.17 14.35 -3.04
CA THR A 187 -1.62 13.52 -4.11
C THR A 187 -0.23 13.04 -3.70
N PRO A 188 0.07 11.74 -3.82
CA PRO A 188 1.35 11.19 -3.41
C PRO A 188 2.52 11.90 -4.09
N THR A 189 3.53 12.26 -3.29
CA THR A 189 4.79 12.85 -3.74
C THR A 189 5.97 11.90 -3.55
N ASP A 190 5.76 10.84 -2.78
CA ASP A 190 6.74 9.81 -2.48
C ASP A 190 6.34 8.52 -3.18
N PHE A 191 7.31 7.91 -3.83
CA PHE A 191 7.14 6.72 -4.66
C PHE A 191 8.21 5.69 -4.32
N LEU A 192 7.87 4.42 -4.55
CA LEU A 192 8.76 3.30 -4.41
C LEU A 192 8.93 2.62 -5.77
N VAL A 193 10.16 2.55 -6.24
CA VAL A 193 10.53 1.84 -7.47
C VAL A 193 11.25 0.55 -7.09
N LYS A 194 10.81 -0.57 -7.65
CA LYS A 194 11.45 -1.87 -7.50
C LYS A 194 12.39 -2.11 -8.67
N ALA A 195 13.69 -2.14 -8.43
CA ALA A 195 14.66 -2.57 -9.41
C ALA A 195 14.64 -4.10 -9.59
N LYS A 196 15.03 -4.57 -10.77
CA LYS A 196 15.05 -5.98 -11.12
C LYS A 196 16.06 -6.76 -10.28
N ASP A 197 17.26 -6.21 -10.14
CA ASP A 197 18.38 -6.76 -9.40
C ASP A 197 19.30 -5.62 -8.94
N ASP A 198 20.37 -5.96 -8.24
CA ASP A 198 21.34 -4.99 -7.71
C ASP A 198 22.11 -4.27 -8.84
N ASP A 199 22.43 -4.96 -9.93
CA ASP A 199 23.11 -4.37 -11.08
C ASP A 199 22.20 -3.38 -11.81
N SER A 200 20.91 -3.70 -11.93
CA SER A 200 19.89 -2.84 -12.53
C SER A 200 19.58 -1.61 -11.66
N MET A 201 19.85 -1.68 -10.35
CA MET A 201 19.55 -0.59 -9.42
C MET A 201 20.35 0.67 -9.75
N THR A 202 21.65 0.53 -10.08
CA THR A 202 22.49 1.67 -10.48
C THR A 202 21.99 2.32 -11.77
N ASN A 203 21.63 1.49 -12.76
CA ASN A 203 21.08 1.98 -14.01
C ASN A 203 19.71 2.66 -13.81
N ALA A 204 18.83 2.06 -13.00
CA ALA A 204 17.52 2.64 -12.67
C ALA A 204 17.65 3.99 -11.95
N ILE A 205 18.59 4.12 -11.00
CA ILE A 205 18.86 5.40 -10.31
C ILE A 205 19.37 6.48 -11.28
N THR A 206 20.16 6.09 -12.28
CA THR A 206 20.71 7.04 -13.25
C THR A 206 19.65 7.53 -14.23
N GLU A 207 18.67 6.70 -14.56
CA GLU A 207 17.61 7.00 -15.53
C GLU A 207 16.39 7.70 -14.90
N ILE A 208 16.17 7.54 -13.59
CA ILE A 208 15.03 8.16 -12.85
C ILE A 208 15.46 9.48 -12.24
#